data_59470d8a5c52865bf7fa56f4c209a2c1
#
_entry.id   59470d8a5c52865bf7fa56f4c209a2c1
#
_cell.length_a   1.000
_cell.length_b   1.000
_cell.length_c   1.000
_cell.angle_alpha   90.00
_cell.angle_beta   90.00
_cell.angle_gamma   90.00
#
_symmetry.space_group_name_H-M   'P 1'
#
loop_
_entity.id
_entity.type
_entity.pdbx_description
1 polymer ?
#
loop_
_entity_poly.entity_id
_entity_poly.type
_entity_poly.pdbx_seq_one_letter_code
_entity_poly.pdbx_strand_id
1 'polypeptide(L)'
;DTYTLEDIEKATKGKSYDAMTTDMVGFMKELLARANDNEEIKKELKEGVDYFDTKLKYHLGLDFSPRKTILKDDENDFSKKYYGNNNVIGPDSKEALHGTHVAGIIGAERNNGIGMDGVANSVWIMAVRAVPDGDEYDKDIALALRYAVDNGAKVINTSFGKGFSPHKEWVYDAIKYAASKDVLIVNAAGNDSQDIDVKDTYPNDEVNKKEIADNFLTVGALNYQFNKNLVAEFSNYGKRN
;
A
#
# COMPACT_ATOMS: atom_id res chain seq x y z
N ASP A 1 -22.71 26.29 -11.97
CA ASP A 1 -21.79 27.41 -12.18
C ASP A 1 -20.50 27.11 -11.44
N THR A 2 -19.36 27.37 -12.08
CA THR A 2 -18.03 27.23 -11.47
C THR A 2 -17.69 28.54 -10.74
N TYR A 3 -17.14 28.42 -9.52
CA TYR A 3 -16.70 29.56 -8.72
C TYR A 3 -15.44 29.21 -7.91
N THR A 4 -14.65 30.24 -7.63
CA THR A 4 -13.35 30.18 -6.94
C THR A 4 -13.44 30.80 -5.54
N LEU A 5 -12.34 30.71 -4.77
CA LEU A 5 -12.21 31.40 -3.49
C LEU A 5 -12.42 32.93 -3.66
N GLU A 6 -11.83 33.53 -4.69
CA GLU A 6 -11.95 34.97 -4.96
C GLU A 6 -13.41 35.40 -5.20
N ASP A 7 -14.20 34.56 -5.91
CA ASP A 7 -15.61 34.82 -6.16
C ASP A 7 -16.40 34.83 -4.84
N ILE A 8 -16.15 33.88 -3.93
CA ILE A 8 -16.79 33.83 -2.62
C ILE A 8 -16.35 35.01 -1.76
N GLU A 9 -15.08 35.35 -1.74
CA GLU A 9 -14.58 36.50 -0.99
C GLU A 9 -15.21 37.81 -1.48
N LYS A 10 -15.29 38.01 -2.78
CA LYS A 10 -15.93 39.17 -3.40
C LYS A 10 -17.43 39.22 -3.09
N ALA A 11 -18.12 38.10 -3.20
CA ALA A 11 -19.55 37.98 -2.96
C ALA A 11 -19.94 38.25 -1.49
N THR A 12 -19.05 37.93 -0.55
CA THR A 12 -19.29 38.03 0.90
C THR A 12 -18.72 39.28 1.55
N LYS A 13 -17.90 40.04 0.84
CA LYS A 13 -17.24 41.26 1.35
C LYS A 13 -18.21 42.30 1.87
N GLY A 14 -18.05 42.66 3.14
CA GLY A 14 -18.86 43.71 3.79
C GLY A 14 -20.32 43.32 4.09
N LYS A 15 -20.67 42.04 3.92
CA LYS A 15 -21.99 41.51 4.27
C LYS A 15 -22.01 40.89 5.65
N SER A 16 -23.11 40.98 6.36
CA SER A 16 -23.37 40.32 7.64
C SER A 16 -24.38 39.20 7.41
N TYR A 17 -24.16 38.07 8.02
CA TYR A 17 -24.96 36.87 7.90
C TYR A 17 -25.32 36.33 9.29
N ASP A 18 -26.35 35.48 9.38
CA ASP A 18 -26.61 34.71 10.59
C ASP A 18 -25.45 33.74 10.89
N ALA A 19 -25.44 33.15 12.08
CA ALA A 19 -24.34 32.27 12.51
C ALA A 19 -24.16 31.09 11.57
N MET A 20 -25.23 30.41 11.16
CA MET A 20 -25.19 29.24 10.30
C MET A 20 -24.61 29.56 8.91
N THR A 21 -25.06 30.68 8.32
CA THR A 21 -24.53 31.13 7.02
C THR A 21 -23.08 31.56 7.14
N THR A 22 -22.67 32.17 8.24
CA THR A 22 -21.27 32.55 8.50
C THR A 22 -20.38 31.32 8.56
N ASP A 23 -20.80 30.26 9.27
CA ASP A 23 -20.07 28.99 9.37
C ASP A 23 -19.97 28.30 8.01
N MET A 24 -21.04 28.26 7.23
CA MET A 24 -21.04 27.73 5.86
C MET A 24 -20.07 28.47 4.93
N VAL A 25 -20.09 29.80 4.97
CA VAL A 25 -19.17 30.63 4.17
C VAL A 25 -17.72 30.39 4.60
N GLY A 26 -17.48 30.28 5.90
CA GLY A 26 -16.15 29.93 6.44
C GLY A 26 -15.66 28.57 5.91
N PHE A 27 -16.50 27.56 6.01
CA PHE A 27 -16.21 26.20 5.52
C PHE A 27 -15.95 26.17 4.00
N MET A 28 -16.79 26.87 3.21
CA MET A 28 -16.59 26.97 1.76
C MET A 28 -15.27 27.64 1.40
N LYS A 29 -14.88 28.69 2.12
CA LYS A 29 -13.59 29.36 1.92
C LYS A 29 -12.41 28.45 2.26
N GLU A 30 -12.53 27.66 3.31
CA GLU A 30 -11.49 26.70 3.70
C GLU A 30 -11.31 25.61 2.64
N LEU A 31 -12.40 25.09 2.08
CA LEU A 31 -12.34 24.11 1.00
C LEU A 31 -11.69 24.69 -0.26
N LEU A 32 -12.15 25.89 -0.69
CA LEU A 32 -11.64 26.55 -1.89
C LEU A 32 -10.20 27.09 -1.75
N ALA A 33 -9.70 27.23 -0.52
CA ALA A 33 -8.28 27.53 -0.30
C ALA A 33 -7.33 26.37 -0.64
N ARG A 34 -7.87 25.16 -0.79
CA ARG A 34 -7.12 23.91 -1.13
C ARG A 34 -7.36 23.46 -2.56
N ALA A 35 -8.34 24.02 -3.24
CA ALA A 35 -8.76 23.67 -4.59
C ALA A 35 -8.81 24.93 -5.48
N ASN A 36 -8.70 24.75 -6.78
CA ASN A 36 -8.77 25.86 -7.72
C ASN A 36 -10.20 26.44 -7.82
N ASP A 37 -11.20 25.56 -7.76
CA ASP A 37 -12.61 25.91 -7.84
C ASP A 37 -13.50 24.84 -7.21
N ASN A 38 -14.82 25.09 -7.22
CA ASN A 38 -15.82 24.15 -6.67
C ASN A 38 -15.99 22.87 -7.50
N GLU A 39 -15.62 22.86 -8.76
CA GLU A 39 -15.69 21.65 -9.58
C GLU A 39 -14.58 20.66 -9.19
N GLU A 40 -13.40 21.17 -8.85
CA GLU A 40 -12.34 20.34 -8.29
C GLU A 40 -12.76 19.70 -6.96
N ILE A 41 -13.37 20.48 -6.06
CA ILE A 41 -13.93 19.99 -4.79
C ILE A 41 -15.00 18.90 -5.03
N LYS A 42 -15.93 19.13 -5.97
CA LYS A 42 -16.96 18.14 -6.30
C LYS A 42 -16.36 16.85 -6.84
N LYS A 43 -15.31 16.96 -7.65
CA LYS A 43 -14.58 15.80 -8.17
C LYS A 43 -13.94 15.01 -7.05
N GLU A 44 -13.21 15.64 -6.15
CA GLU A 44 -12.59 14.99 -4.99
C GLU A 44 -13.62 14.32 -4.07
N LEU A 45 -14.72 15.01 -3.78
CA LEU A 45 -15.80 14.44 -2.96
C LEU A 45 -16.43 13.23 -3.64
N LYS A 46 -16.63 13.27 -4.96
CA LYS A 46 -17.16 12.14 -5.70
C LYS A 46 -16.20 10.96 -5.68
N GLU A 47 -14.92 11.19 -5.93
CA GLU A 47 -13.89 10.16 -5.84
C GLU A 47 -13.85 9.54 -4.43
N GLY A 48 -13.98 10.35 -3.38
CA GLY A 48 -14.09 9.87 -2.00
C GLY A 48 -15.33 9.00 -1.76
N VAL A 49 -16.49 9.43 -2.27
CA VAL A 49 -17.73 8.64 -2.17
C VAL A 49 -17.61 7.33 -2.91
N ASP A 50 -17.11 7.34 -4.15
CA ASP A 50 -16.93 6.15 -4.97
C ASP A 50 -15.93 5.16 -4.31
N TYR A 51 -14.87 5.68 -3.69
CA TYR A 51 -13.91 4.89 -2.93
C TYR A 51 -14.56 4.17 -1.73
N PHE A 52 -15.30 4.91 -0.88
CA PHE A 52 -15.95 4.31 0.29
C PHE A 52 -17.10 3.38 -0.10
N ASP A 53 -17.87 3.70 -1.14
CA ASP A 53 -18.92 2.82 -1.66
C ASP A 53 -18.36 1.50 -2.17
N THR A 54 -17.25 1.55 -2.89
CA THR A 54 -16.51 0.37 -3.34
C THR A 54 -16.03 -0.48 -2.15
N LYS A 55 -15.43 0.16 -1.14
CA LYS A 55 -15.03 -0.55 0.08
C LYS A 55 -16.20 -1.23 0.79
N LEU A 56 -17.30 -0.52 0.97
CA LEU A 56 -18.48 -1.06 1.64
C LEU A 56 -19.09 -2.24 0.86
N LYS A 57 -19.17 -2.14 -0.47
CA LYS A 57 -19.81 -3.16 -1.30
C LYS A 57 -18.94 -4.39 -1.51
N TYR A 58 -17.64 -4.20 -1.73
CA TYR A 58 -16.77 -5.25 -2.24
C TYR A 58 -15.73 -5.74 -1.25
N HIS A 59 -15.22 -4.88 -0.35
CA HIS A 59 -14.20 -5.29 0.62
C HIS A 59 -14.80 -5.68 1.97
N LEU A 60 -15.81 -4.94 2.45
CA LEU A 60 -16.46 -5.16 3.73
C LEU A 60 -17.82 -5.85 3.59
N GLY A 61 -18.38 -5.95 2.38
CA GLY A 61 -19.66 -6.59 2.11
C GLY A 61 -19.58 -8.10 2.32
N LEU A 62 -20.47 -8.64 3.17
CA LEU A 62 -20.55 -10.06 3.47
C LEU A 62 -21.24 -10.87 2.37
N ASP A 63 -22.02 -10.22 1.51
CA ASP A 63 -22.88 -10.85 0.51
C ASP A 63 -22.16 -11.13 -0.82
N PHE A 64 -21.01 -10.48 -1.05
CA PHE A 64 -20.26 -10.60 -2.28
C PHE A 64 -18.79 -10.91 -2.04
N SER A 65 -18.33 -12.04 -2.57
CA SER A 65 -16.92 -12.41 -2.60
C SER A 65 -16.45 -12.54 -4.05
N PRO A 66 -15.72 -11.56 -4.59
CA PRO A 66 -15.18 -11.64 -5.96
C PRO A 66 -14.24 -12.85 -6.12
N ARG A 67 -13.53 -13.22 -5.07
CA ARG A 67 -12.67 -14.40 -5.08
C ARG A 67 -13.47 -15.69 -5.35
N LYS A 68 -14.57 -15.90 -4.64
CA LYS A 68 -15.44 -17.08 -4.83
C LYS A 68 -16.23 -17.02 -6.14
N THR A 69 -16.75 -15.84 -6.48
CA THR A 69 -17.66 -15.70 -7.62
C THR A 69 -16.95 -15.58 -8.96
N ILE A 70 -15.81 -14.88 -9.03
CA ILE A 70 -15.07 -14.61 -10.27
C ILE A 70 -13.90 -15.58 -10.41
N LEU A 71 -12.99 -15.63 -9.44
CA LEU A 71 -11.80 -16.50 -9.49
C LEU A 71 -12.14 -17.98 -9.28
N LYS A 72 -13.33 -18.29 -8.73
CA LYS A 72 -13.69 -19.65 -8.31
C LYS A 72 -12.64 -20.27 -7.39
N ASP A 73 -12.12 -19.45 -6.49
CA ASP A 73 -11.07 -19.80 -5.54
C ASP A 73 -11.56 -19.64 -4.09
N ASP A 74 -10.99 -20.44 -3.19
CA ASP A 74 -11.17 -20.36 -1.75
C ASP A 74 -9.85 -19.97 -1.12
N GLU A 75 -9.84 -18.86 -0.38
CA GLU A 75 -8.67 -18.38 0.35
C GLU A 75 -8.19 -19.33 1.44
N ASN A 76 -9.07 -20.23 1.90
CA ASN A 76 -8.76 -21.24 2.92
C ASN A 76 -8.28 -22.58 2.35
N ASP A 77 -8.32 -22.75 1.02
CA ASP A 77 -7.85 -23.97 0.34
C ASP A 77 -6.50 -23.75 -0.34
N PHE A 78 -5.42 -24.18 0.29
CA PHE A 78 -4.06 -24.07 -0.26
C PHE A 78 -3.75 -25.14 -1.33
N SER A 79 -4.63 -26.07 -1.60
CA SER A 79 -4.41 -27.11 -2.62
C SER A 79 -4.45 -26.54 -4.03
N LYS A 80 -5.32 -25.55 -4.27
CA LYS A 80 -5.44 -24.85 -5.54
C LYS A 80 -4.41 -23.70 -5.61
N LYS A 81 -3.42 -23.83 -6.48
CA LYS A 81 -2.26 -22.92 -6.57
C LYS A 81 -2.19 -22.11 -7.86
N TYR A 82 -2.93 -22.50 -8.90
CA TYR A 82 -2.83 -21.91 -10.24
C TYR A 82 -4.16 -21.22 -10.61
N TYR A 83 -4.30 -19.97 -10.25
CA TYR A 83 -5.48 -19.13 -10.54
C TYR A 83 -5.12 -17.71 -10.98
N GLY A 84 -3.84 -17.37 -10.97
CA GLY A 84 -3.32 -16.09 -11.46
C GLY A 84 -3.18 -16.06 -12.98
N ASN A 85 -2.77 -14.91 -13.48
CA ASN A 85 -2.46 -14.69 -14.90
C ASN A 85 -1.23 -13.77 -15.02
N ASN A 86 -0.82 -13.44 -16.24
CA ASN A 86 0.34 -12.60 -16.50
C ASN A 86 0.02 -11.10 -16.61
N ASN A 87 -1.19 -10.67 -16.28
CA ASN A 87 -1.54 -9.26 -16.26
C ASN A 87 -1.13 -8.62 -14.93
N VAL A 88 0.11 -8.11 -14.86
CA VAL A 88 0.65 -7.44 -13.67
C VAL A 88 0.22 -5.97 -13.56
N ILE A 89 -0.30 -5.38 -14.64
CA ILE A 89 -0.77 -3.99 -14.65
C ILE A 89 -2.18 -3.90 -14.04
N GLY A 90 -3.04 -4.89 -14.30
CA GLY A 90 -4.43 -4.89 -13.90
C GLY A 90 -5.34 -4.24 -14.93
N PRO A 91 -6.60 -3.94 -14.58
CA PRO A 91 -7.60 -3.41 -15.51
C PRO A 91 -7.32 -1.94 -15.90
N ASP A 92 -6.74 -1.16 -15.01
CA ASP A 92 -6.34 0.23 -15.26
C ASP A 92 -4.87 0.41 -14.88
N SER A 93 -4.05 0.92 -15.82
CA SER A 93 -2.64 1.19 -15.59
C SER A 93 -2.39 2.27 -14.53
N LYS A 94 -3.35 3.15 -14.28
CA LYS A 94 -3.27 4.16 -13.22
C LYS A 94 -3.32 3.55 -11.83
N GLU A 95 -3.99 2.41 -11.66
CA GLU A 95 -4.05 1.67 -10.40
C GLU A 95 -2.76 0.91 -10.08
N ALA A 96 -1.85 0.74 -11.05
CA ALA A 96 -0.54 0.13 -10.84
C ALA A 96 0.49 1.11 -10.23
N LEU A 97 0.04 2.18 -9.57
CA LEU A 97 0.86 3.28 -9.08
C LEU A 97 1.90 2.84 -8.05
N HIS A 98 1.50 2.16 -6.99
CA HIS A 98 2.38 1.81 -5.87
C HIS A 98 3.52 0.88 -6.31
N GLY A 99 3.22 -0.22 -7.01
CA GLY A 99 4.23 -1.16 -7.51
C GLY A 99 5.18 -0.51 -8.53
N THR A 100 4.67 0.37 -9.40
CA THR A 100 5.48 1.13 -10.35
C THR A 100 6.43 2.09 -9.62
N HIS A 101 5.96 2.78 -8.58
CA HIS A 101 6.78 3.68 -7.78
C HIS A 101 7.89 2.93 -7.04
N VAL A 102 7.57 1.82 -6.39
CA VAL A 102 8.55 0.96 -5.70
C VAL A 102 9.61 0.45 -6.69
N ALA A 103 9.19 -0.06 -7.84
CA ALA A 103 10.12 -0.51 -8.89
C ALA A 103 11.03 0.61 -9.39
N GLY A 104 10.48 1.83 -9.54
CA GLY A 104 11.23 3.02 -9.92
C GLY A 104 12.28 3.41 -8.89
N ILE A 105 11.97 3.39 -7.60
CA ILE A 105 12.97 3.64 -6.54
C ILE A 105 14.10 2.61 -6.60
N ILE A 106 13.78 1.34 -6.82
CA ILE A 106 14.78 0.27 -6.90
C ILE A 106 15.67 0.45 -8.12
N GLY A 107 15.11 0.61 -9.31
CA GLY A 107 15.86 0.44 -10.55
C GLY A 107 15.40 1.27 -11.75
N ALA A 108 14.88 2.50 -11.54
CA ALA A 108 14.67 3.40 -12.66
C ALA A 108 15.97 3.65 -13.43
N GLU A 109 15.89 3.74 -14.75
CA GLU A 109 17.04 3.94 -15.62
C GLU A 109 17.77 5.22 -15.27
N ARG A 110 19.07 5.10 -15.03
CA ARG A 110 19.92 6.19 -14.56
C ARG A 110 20.50 6.97 -15.73
N ASN A 111 20.76 8.27 -15.50
CA ASN A 111 21.46 9.16 -16.45
C ASN A 111 20.74 9.32 -17.81
N ASN A 112 19.42 9.13 -17.86
CA ASN A 112 18.61 9.32 -19.06
C ASN A 112 17.99 10.74 -19.17
N GLY A 113 18.18 11.60 -18.15
CA GLY A 113 17.62 12.95 -18.09
C GLY A 113 16.11 13.01 -17.83
N ILE A 114 15.49 11.90 -17.41
CA ILE A 114 14.06 11.77 -17.15
C ILE A 114 13.83 11.30 -15.72
N GLY A 115 13.10 12.09 -14.92
CA GLY A 115 12.70 11.71 -13.56
C GLY A 115 13.87 11.51 -12.61
N MET A 116 13.79 10.48 -11.77
CA MET A 116 14.79 10.16 -10.75
C MET A 116 15.59 8.91 -11.13
N ASP A 117 16.84 8.87 -10.74
CA ASP A 117 17.68 7.69 -10.86
C ASP A 117 17.28 6.63 -9.82
N GLY A 118 17.16 5.38 -10.24
CA GLY A 118 16.98 4.27 -9.31
C GLY A 118 18.21 4.07 -8.41
N VAL A 119 18.02 3.51 -7.22
CA VAL A 119 19.12 3.24 -6.27
C VAL A 119 20.11 2.24 -6.88
N ALA A 120 19.62 1.18 -7.50
CA ALA A 120 20.45 0.20 -8.18
C ALA A 120 20.67 0.59 -9.65
N ASN A 121 21.91 0.48 -10.11
CA ASN A 121 22.29 0.84 -11.49
C ASN A 121 22.22 -0.33 -12.49
N SER A 122 22.00 -1.56 -12.02
CA SER A 122 21.90 -2.74 -12.89
C SER A 122 21.13 -3.84 -12.18
N VAL A 123 19.82 -3.87 -12.38
CA VAL A 123 18.92 -4.89 -11.83
C VAL A 123 17.88 -5.29 -12.85
N TRP A 124 17.36 -6.49 -12.69
CA TRP A 124 16.17 -6.96 -13.39
C TRP A 124 14.99 -6.92 -12.41
N ILE A 125 13.89 -6.29 -12.79
CA ILE A 125 12.68 -6.23 -12.00
C ILE A 125 11.74 -7.35 -12.44
N MET A 126 11.35 -8.19 -11.47
CA MET A 126 10.27 -9.17 -11.63
C MET A 126 9.03 -8.63 -10.92
N ALA A 127 8.04 -8.20 -11.67
CA ALA A 127 6.78 -7.74 -11.10
C ALA A 127 5.89 -8.95 -10.75
N VAL A 128 5.49 -9.06 -9.48
CA VAL A 128 4.53 -10.05 -8.99
C VAL A 128 3.40 -9.32 -8.29
N ARG A 129 2.25 -9.21 -8.94
CA ARG A 129 1.09 -8.50 -8.40
C ARG A 129 0.32 -9.40 -7.45
N ALA A 130 0.70 -9.37 -6.16
CA ALA A 130 0.13 -10.22 -5.12
C ALA A 130 -1.03 -9.55 -4.35
N VAL A 131 -1.07 -8.20 -4.33
CA VAL A 131 -2.08 -7.40 -3.61
C VAL A 131 -2.71 -6.43 -4.61
N PRO A 132 -3.71 -6.84 -5.39
CA PRO A 132 -4.31 -5.99 -6.43
C PRO A 132 -5.18 -4.88 -5.85
N ASP A 133 -5.96 -5.17 -4.81
CA ASP A 133 -6.82 -4.23 -4.08
C ASP A 133 -7.34 -4.90 -2.80
N GLY A 134 -7.50 -4.12 -1.72
CA GLY A 134 -7.88 -4.63 -0.40
C GLY A 134 -6.71 -5.24 0.38
N ASP A 135 -7.05 -6.01 1.41
CA ASP A 135 -6.06 -6.66 2.27
C ASP A 135 -5.39 -7.86 1.59
N GLU A 136 -4.18 -8.16 2.04
CA GLU A 136 -3.37 -9.28 1.59
C GLU A 136 -3.98 -10.63 1.99
N TYR A 137 -4.16 -11.52 1.03
CA TYR A 137 -4.48 -12.92 1.32
C TYR A 137 -3.20 -13.72 1.57
N ASP A 138 -3.11 -14.43 2.71
CA ASP A 138 -1.94 -15.23 3.06
C ASP A 138 -1.59 -16.26 1.99
N LYS A 139 -2.61 -16.84 1.36
CA LYS A 139 -2.46 -17.75 0.23
C LYS A 139 -1.73 -17.11 -0.93
N ASP A 140 -2.15 -15.90 -1.32
CA ASP A 140 -1.55 -15.19 -2.46
C ASP A 140 -0.11 -14.77 -2.17
N ILE A 141 0.16 -14.29 -0.95
CA ILE A 141 1.50 -13.92 -0.52
C ILE A 141 2.43 -15.14 -0.50
N ALA A 142 2.00 -16.26 0.08
CA ALA A 142 2.81 -17.49 0.11
C ALA A 142 3.11 -18.02 -1.30
N LEU A 143 2.15 -17.97 -2.21
CA LEU A 143 2.34 -18.38 -3.60
C LEU A 143 3.23 -17.40 -4.38
N ALA A 144 3.07 -16.08 -4.15
CA ALA A 144 3.90 -15.05 -4.77
C ALA A 144 5.37 -15.17 -4.39
N LEU A 145 5.66 -15.37 -3.09
CA LEU A 145 7.02 -15.60 -2.60
C LEU A 145 7.64 -16.83 -3.27
N ARG A 146 6.92 -17.96 -3.28
CA ARG A 146 7.41 -19.19 -3.96
C ARG A 146 7.62 -18.98 -5.44
N TYR A 147 6.69 -18.33 -6.13
CA TYR A 147 6.82 -18.02 -7.55
C TYR A 147 8.07 -17.18 -7.85
N ALA A 148 8.31 -16.13 -7.08
CA ALA A 148 9.48 -15.28 -7.24
C ALA A 148 10.79 -16.09 -7.07
N VAL A 149 10.86 -16.92 -6.03
CA VAL A 149 12.01 -17.82 -5.77
C VAL A 149 12.23 -18.80 -6.92
N ASP A 150 11.17 -19.49 -7.37
CA ASP A 150 11.24 -20.50 -8.43
C ASP A 150 11.64 -19.90 -9.79
N ASN A 151 11.34 -18.61 -10.00
CA ASN A 151 11.72 -17.87 -11.20
C ASN A 151 13.03 -17.07 -11.06
N GLY A 152 13.81 -17.33 -10.01
CA GLY A 152 15.20 -16.89 -9.89
C GLY A 152 15.40 -15.53 -9.22
N ALA A 153 14.40 -14.97 -8.54
CA ALA A 153 14.59 -13.79 -7.70
C ALA A 153 15.70 -14.04 -6.67
N LYS A 154 16.52 -13.03 -6.41
CA LYS A 154 17.56 -13.04 -5.38
C LYS A 154 17.20 -12.18 -4.19
N VAL A 155 16.42 -11.14 -4.43
CA VAL A 155 15.86 -10.26 -3.41
C VAL A 155 14.36 -10.08 -3.72
N ILE A 156 13.52 -10.22 -2.72
CA ILE A 156 12.07 -9.99 -2.83
C ILE A 156 11.75 -8.79 -1.95
N ASN A 157 11.14 -7.76 -2.53
CA ASN A 157 10.64 -6.62 -1.79
C ASN A 157 9.14 -6.77 -1.53
N THR A 158 8.72 -6.65 -0.26
CA THR A 158 7.33 -6.72 0.19
C THR A 158 6.93 -5.40 0.86
N SER A 159 6.48 -4.43 0.06
CA SER A 159 6.04 -3.12 0.53
C SER A 159 4.55 -3.11 0.86
N PHE A 160 4.12 -4.04 1.67
CA PHE A 160 2.75 -4.20 2.15
C PHE A 160 2.74 -4.85 3.54
N GLY A 161 1.58 -4.88 4.19
CA GLY A 161 1.43 -5.54 5.47
C GLY A 161 0.04 -5.38 6.08
N LYS A 162 -0.29 -6.28 7.01
CA LYS A 162 -1.58 -6.32 7.70
C LYS A 162 -1.43 -6.71 9.16
N GLY A 163 -2.44 -6.36 9.97
CA GLY A 163 -2.45 -6.68 11.40
C GLY A 163 -3.03 -8.05 11.76
N PHE A 164 -3.57 -8.81 10.80
CA PHE A 164 -4.19 -10.11 11.05
C PHE A 164 -3.90 -11.08 9.90
N SER A 165 -3.44 -12.28 10.23
CA SER A 165 -3.03 -13.31 9.27
C SER A 165 -3.56 -14.67 9.72
N PRO A 166 -4.73 -15.12 9.19
CA PRO A 166 -5.37 -16.37 9.59
C PRO A 166 -4.59 -17.62 9.18
N HIS A 167 -3.80 -17.55 8.12
CA HIS A 167 -3.02 -18.65 7.57
C HIS A 167 -1.54 -18.31 7.48
N LYS A 168 -1.00 -17.64 8.50
CA LYS A 168 0.40 -17.20 8.56
C LYS A 168 1.41 -18.34 8.36
N GLU A 169 1.05 -19.58 8.70
CA GLU A 169 1.90 -20.75 8.52
C GLU A 169 2.28 -20.98 7.06
N TRP A 170 1.40 -20.67 6.10
CA TRP A 170 1.71 -20.78 4.67
C TRP A 170 2.77 -19.77 4.24
N VAL A 171 2.70 -18.56 4.82
CA VAL A 171 3.68 -17.50 4.58
C VAL A 171 5.00 -17.87 5.24
N TYR A 172 4.98 -18.36 6.47
CA TYR A 172 6.20 -18.86 7.16
C TYR A 172 6.90 -19.97 6.37
N ASP A 173 6.15 -20.92 5.82
CA ASP A 173 6.71 -21.97 4.98
C ASP A 173 7.30 -21.42 3.67
N ALA A 174 6.72 -20.35 3.12
CA ALA A 174 7.28 -19.69 1.94
C ALA A 174 8.54 -18.90 2.28
N ILE A 175 8.63 -18.24 3.45
CA ILE A 175 9.85 -17.57 3.94
C ILE A 175 10.97 -18.58 4.14
N LYS A 176 10.73 -19.72 4.80
CA LYS A 176 11.70 -20.80 4.95
C LYS A 176 12.14 -21.39 3.61
N TYR A 177 11.21 -21.50 2.68
CA TYR A 177 11.53 -21.94 1.32
C TYR A 177 12.47 -20.96 0.63
N ALA A 178 12.21 -19.65 0.73
CA ALA A 178 13.10 -18.62 0.21
C ALA A 178 14.50 -18.68 0.86
N ALA A 179 14.59 -18.88 2.18
CA ALA A 179 15.83 -19.09 2.91
C ALA A 179 16.62 -20.30 2.36
N SER A 180 15.92 -21.42 2.12
CA SER A 180 16.56 -22.64 1.57
C SER A 180 17.14 -22.46 0.16
N LYS A 181 16.76 -21.38 -0.54
CA LYS A 181 17.20 -21.00 -1.88
C LYS A 181 18.12 -19.79 -1.90
N ASP A 182 18.55 -19.33 -0.73
CA ASP A 182 19.42 -18.15 -0.59
C ASP A 182 18.78 -16.88 -1.22
N VAL A 183 17.51 -16.64 -0.90
CA VAL A 183 16.74 -15.48 -1.36
C VAL A 183 16.38 -14.61 -0.18
N LEU A 184 16.80 -13.35 -0.21
CA LEU A 184 16.50 -12.34 0.81
C LEU A 184 15.09 -11.77 0.61
N ILE A 185 14.35 -11.61 1.70
CA ILE A 185 13.08 -10.90 1.73
C ILE A 185 13.27 -9.59 2.49
N VAL A 186 12.89 -8.47 1.88
CA VAL A 186 12.94 -7.14 2.47
C VAL A 186 11.52 -6.64 2.64
N ASN A 187 11.08 -6.52 3.89
CA ASN A 187 9.70 -6.19 4.25
C ASN A 187 9.58 -4.81 4.88
N ALA A 188 8.50 -4.10 4.58
CA ALA A 188 8.20 -2.83 5.24
C ALA A 188 7.72 -3.06 6.68
N ALA A 189 8.24 -2.29 7.63
CA ALA A 189 7.82 -2.35 9.02
C ALA A 189 6.35 -1.90 9.23
N GLY A 190 5.85 -1.03 8.35
CA GLY A 190 4.52 -0.42 8.44
C GLY A 190 4.57 1.06 8.86
N ASN A 191 3.40 1.73 8.81
CA ASN A 191 3.26 3.17 8.89
C ASN A 191 2.29 3.64 10.00
N ASP A 192 2.18 2.88 11.10
CA ASP A 192 1.17 3.09 12.15
C ASP A 192 1.75 3.64 13.44
N SER A 193 3.05 4.01 13.45
CA SER A 193 3.79 4.45 14.65
C SER A 193 3.74 3.42 15.80
N GLN A 194 3.71 2.12 15.47
CA GLN A 194 3.51 1.04 16.43
C GLN A 194 4.82 0.29 16.75
N ASP A 195 4.90 -0.18 17.99
CA ASP A 195 5.93 -1.11 18.41
C ASP A 195 5.55 -2.53 17.96
N ILE A 196 6.25 -3.04 16.93
CA ILE A 196 6.01 -4.37 16.36
C ILE A 196 6.51 -5.51 17.25
N ASP A 197 7.29 -5.22 18.29
CA ASP A 197 7.61 -6.19 19.34
C ASP A 197 6.42 -6.48 20.26
N VAL A 198 5.42 -5.60 20.27
CA VAL A 198 4.21 -5.68 21.08
C VAL A 198 3.01 -6.08 20.24
N LYS A 199 2.85 -5.48 19.06
CA LYS A 199 1.73 -5.75 18.17
C LYS A 199 2.25 -6.33 16.85
N ASP A 200 1.97 -7.61 16.65
CA ASP A 200 2.38 -8.31 15.44
C ASP A 200 1.84 -7.64 14.18
N THR A 201 2.70 -7.52 13.18
CA THR A 201 2.36 -7.19 11.79
C THR A 201 2.78 -8.34 10.89
N TYR A 202 2.11 -8.52 9.75
CA TYR A 202 2.35 -9.63 8.82
C TYR A 202 2.55 -9.09 7.40
N PRO A 203 3.46 -9.70 6.60
CA PRO A 203 4.29 -10.85 6.96
C PRO A 203 5.38 -10.49 7.98
N ASN A 204 5.76 -11.46 8.76
CA ASN A 204 6.95 -11.46 9.61
C ASN A 204 7.57 -12.85 9.61
N ASP A 205 8.72 -13.00 10.20
CA ASP A 205 9.42 -14.28 10.34
C ASP A 205 9.53 -14.77 11.79
N GLU A 206 8.61 -14.33 12.65
CA GLU A 206 8.66 -14.62 14.07
C GLU A 206 7.58 -15.61 14.53
N VAL A 207 7.98 -16.69 15.19
CA VAL A 207 7.10 -17.62 15.89
C VAL A 207 7.53 -17.73 17.35
N ASN A 208 6.62 -17.45 18.26
CA ASN A 208 6.91 -17.46 19.71
C ASN A 208 8.13 -16.60 20.07
N LYS A 209 8.26 -15.42 19.46
CA LYS A 209 9.37 -14.46 19.66
C LYS A 209 10.73 -15.00 19.25
N LYS A 210 10.77 -15.87 18.25
CA LYS A 210 11.99 -16.40 17.65
C LYS A 210 11.89 -16.34 16.14
N GLU A 211 12.92 -15.84 15.51
CA GLU A 211 13.06 -15.88 14.06
C GLU A 211 13.01 -17.32 13.56
N ILE A 212 12.34 -17.52 12.44
CA ILE A 212 12.20 -18.82 11.77
C ILE A 212 13.19 -19.01 10.63
N ALA A 213 13.81 -17.91 10.17
CA ALA A 213 14.78 -17.88 9.10
C ALA A 213 15.62 -16.60 9.19
N ASP A 214 16.84 -16.60 8.66
CA ASP A 214 17.79 -15.49 8.67
C ASP A 214 17.82 -14.67 7.37
N ASN A 215 16.81 -14.83 6.55
CA ASN A 215 16.67 -14.21 5.23
C ASN A 215 15.55 -13.16 5.16
N PHE A 216 15.03 -12.72 6.28
CA PHE A 216 13.95 -11.75 6.37
C PHE A 216 14.44 -10.47 7.04
N LEU A 217 14.28 -9.33 6.38
CA LEU A 217 14.74 -8.04 6.88
C LEU A 217 13.56 -7.06 6.95
N THR A 218 13.19 -6.63 8.14
CA THR A 218 12.17 -5.60 8.35
C THR A 218 12.79 -4.21 8.31
N VAL A 219 12.24 -3.33 7.46
CA VAL A 219 12.80 -2.00 7.20
C VAL A 219 11.81 -0.90 7.61
N GLY A 220 12.22 -0.06 8.54
CA GLY A 220 11.51 1.16 8.93
C GLY A 220 11.81 2.34 8.01
N ALA A 221 10.99 3.39 8.12
CA ALA A 221 11.15 4.61 7.35
C ALA A 221 12.03 5.65 8.06
N LEU A 222 12.89 6.31 7.30
CA LEU A 222 13.71 7.42 7.76
C LEU A 222 13.21 8.75 7.20
N ASN A 223 13.45 9.81 7.99
CA ASN A 223 13.28 11.18 7.56
C ASN A 223 14.57 11.69 6.89
N TYR A 224 14.48 12.77 6.11
CA TYR A 224 15.64 13.42 5.52
C TYR A 224 16.54 14.16 6.55
N GLN A 225 16.07 14.33 7.77
CA GLN A 225 16.82 15.02 8.83
C GLN A 225 17.76 14.05 9.55
N PHE A 226 19.06 14.20 9.34
CA PHE A 226 20.09 13.40 10.00
C PHE A 226 20.39 13.92 11.42
N ASN A 227 19.41 13.77 12.32
CA ASN A 227 19.49 14.15 13.74
C ASN A 227 18.58 13.26 14.60
N LYS A 228 18.18 13.71 15.79
CA LYS A 228 17.24 12.97 16.68
C LYS A 228 15.87 12.66 16.04
N ASN A 229 15.51 13.32 14.95
CA ASN A 229 14.27 13.09 14.19
C ASN A 229 14.53 12.24 12.93
N LEU A 230 15.60 11.44 12.91
CA LEU A 230 15.96 10.61 11.75
C LEU A 230 14.87 9.59 11.42
N VAL A 231 14.29 8.94 12.42
CA VAL A 231 13.17 8.01 12.21
C VAL A 231 11.91 8.80 11.88
N ALA A 232 11.21 8.39 10.82
CA ALA A 232 9.95 9.02 10.44
C ALA A 232 8.88 8.74 11.52
N GLU A 233 8.09 9.76 11.87
CA GLU A 233 7.11 9.66 12.97
C GLU A 233 6.06 8.57 12.74
N PHE A 234 5.69 8.31 11.48
CA PHE A 234 4.74 7.27 11.12
C PHE A 234 5.33 5.87 11.11
N SER A 235 6.67 5.72 11.08
CA SER A 235 7.29 4.40 10.96
C SER A 235 6.97 3.51 12.16
N ASN A 236 6.60 2.27 11.88
CA ASN A 236 6.65 1.24 12.90
C ASN A 236 8.10 0.99 13.32
N TYR A 237 8.30 0.50 14.54
CA TYR A 237 9.60 0.27 15.14
C TYR A 237 9.59 -0.97 16.01
N GLY A 238 10.76 -1.55 16.25
CA GLY A 238 10.96 -2.71 17.10
C GLY A 238 12.44 -2.95 17.34
N LYS A 239 12.76 -3.96 18.10
CA LYS A 239 14.15 -4.37 18.43
C LYS A 239 14.46 -5.78 17.96
N ARG A 240 13.44 -6.59 17.68
CA ARG A 240 13.58 -8.02 17.35
C ARG A 240 13.58 -8.29 15.85
N ASN A 241 13.04 -7.38 15.06
CA ASN A 241 12.99 -7.46 13.60
C ASN A 241 13.51 -6.20 12.97
#